data_ec55ebc42c511a95b8b94fa77b07586d
#
_entry.id   ec55ebc42c511a95b8b94fa77b07586d
#
_cell.length_a   1.000
_cell.length_b   1.000
_cell.length_c   1.000
_cell.angle_alpha   90.00
_cell.angle_beta   90.00
_cell.angle_gamma   90.00
#
_symmetry.space_group_name_H-M   'P 1'
#
loop_
_entity.id
_entity.type
_entity.pdbx_description
1 polymer ?
#
loop_
_entity_poly.entity_id
_entity_poly.type
_entity_poly.pdbx_seq_one_letter_code
_entity_poly.pdbx_strand_id
1 'polypeptide(L)'
;MPELLELAPANERRMSANPHANGGVLLRDLDLPAWRDYTVDVPAPGTVVHEATRVLGRWLRDVVTANPSSFIITAPDELASNRLQDVLEVTGRRWDALTGPGDDHLAPDGRAFEMLSEHVCQGLLEGYLLTGRHGLFTCYEAFIHIVDAMMNQHAKWLESSAEIPWRRPLASLNYLLSSHVWRQDHNGFSHQDPGFLDVVMNKKAEVVRVYLPPDANTLLSTYDHCLRSRHYVNVVVAGKQPGLSYLTAHEADLHCTRGVGIWPWAGTEQPQVADHDPDVVLACAGDIPTLETLAAAAMLRERLPDLVVRVVNIVDLMRLLPDYSHPHGLPDHEFDALFTTDRPVIFAFHGYPWLVHRLTYKRRNHAELHVRGYKEEGTTTTPFDMVMLNDLDRFRLVIDVIDRVPGLASRAAGLRQEMLDARLLARAYTREHGEDDPEISGWTWPG
;
A
#
# COMPACT_ATOMS: atom_id res chain seq x y z
N MET A 1 -0.29 21.29 -46.69
CA MET A 1 1.02 21.39 -47.39
C MET A 1 1.50 19.97 -47.69
N PRO A 2 1.27 19.47 -48.92
CA PRO A 2 1.69 18.11 -49.32
C PRO A 2 3.19 17.89 -49.16
N GLU A 3 3.98 18.92 -49.46
CA GLU A 3 5.44 18.88 -49.39
C GLU A 3 6.00 18.59 -47.98
N LEU A 4 5.29 18.97 -46.93
CA LEU A 4 5.69 18.65 -45.56
C LEU A 4 5.42 17.17 -45.20
N LEU A 5 4.46 16.54 -45.86
CA LEU A 5 4.18 15.12 -45.68
C LEU A 5 5.30 14.24 -46.24
N GLU A 6 6.00 14.71 -47.29
CA GLU A 6 7.15 14.02 -47.86
C GLU A 6 8.36 13.99 -46.91
N LEU A 7 8.44 14.96 -46.00
CA LEU A 7 9.47 15.01 -44.96
C LEU A 7 9.19 14.07 -43.77
N ALA A 8 7.96 13.56 -43.67
CA ALA A 8 7.63 12.66 -42.59
C ALA A 8 8.42 11.34 -42.70
N PRO A 9 9.08 10.90 -41.62
CA PRO A 9 9.80 9.63 -41.68
C PRO A 9 8.87 8.48 -42.03
N ALA A 10 9.34 7.54 -42.86
CA ALA A 10 8.60 6.37 -43.29
C ALA A 10 8.94 5.15 -42.41
N ASN A 11 7.99 4.21 -42.29
CA ASN A 11 8.17 2.92 -41.63
C ASN A 11 8.72 3.04 -40.20
N GLU A 12 9.75 2.29 -39.87
CA GLU A 12 10.38 2.23 -38.54
C GLU A 12 11.06 3.52 -38.08
N ARG A 13 11.26 4.45 -38.99
CA ARG A 13 11.80 5.77 -38.65
C ARG A 13 10.79 6.70 -37.99
N ARG A 14 9.49 6.36 -38.04
CA ARG A 14 8.47 7.08 -37.29
C ARG A 14 8.63 6.78 -35.82
N MET A 15 8.61 7.81 -34.99
CA MET A 15 8.71 7.62 -33.53
C MET A 15 7.66 6.61 -33.03
N SER A 16 6.42 6.71 -33.49
CA SER A 16 5.32 5.82 -33.11
C SER A 16 5.43 4.38 -33.63
N ALA A 17 6.27 4.14 -34.65
CA ALA A 17 6.53 2.83 -35.22
C ALA A 17 7.91 2.28 -34.84
N ASN A 18 8.74 3.06 -34.13
CA ASN A 18 10.04 2.61 -33.66
C ASN A 18 9.87 1.50 -32.63
N PRO A 19 10.36 0.27 -32.91
CA PRO A 19 10.20 -0.86 -31.99
C PRO A 19 10.87 -0.63 -30.63
N HIS A 20 11.91 0.22 -30.58
CA HIS A 20 12.58 0.57 -29.32
C HIS A 20 11.82 1.57 -28.46
N ALA A 21 10.85 2.29 -29.02
CA ALA A 21 10.03 3.28 -28.31
C ALA A 21 8.57 2.86 -28.14
N ASN A 22 8.24 1.59 -28.36
CA ASN A 22 6.87 1.07 -28.31
C ASN A 22 6.71 -0.16 -27.42
N GLY A 23 7.72 -0.56 -26.67
CA GLY A 23 7.74 -1.80 -25.93
C GLY A 23 7.82 -3.08 -26.77
N GLY A 24 7.80 -2.95 -28.13
CA GLY A 24 7.57 -4.08 -29.02
C GLY A 24 8.68 -5.10 -29.10
N VAL A 25 9.91 -4.66 -29.33
CA VAL A 25 11.06 -5.55 -29.57
C VAL A 25 11.73 -5.97 -28.27
N LEU A 26 11.80 -5.09 -27.29
CA LEU A 26 12.53 -5.31 -26.04
C LEU A 26 11.65 -5.80 -24.89
N LEU A 27 10.33 -5.74 -25.04
CA LEU A 27 9.43 -6.22 -23.98
C LEU A 27 9.57 -7.72 -23.81
N ARG A 28 10.07 -8.11 -22.67
CA ARG A 28 10.18 -9.50 -22.21
C ARG A 28 9.68 -9.61 -20.79
N ASP A 29 9.23 -10.79 -20.40
CA ASP A 29 8.94 -11.05 -19.00
C ASP A 29 10.25 -11.01 -18.19
N LEU A 30 10.14 -10.57 -16.95
CA LEU A 30 11.24 -10.69 -16.00
C LEU A 30 11.43 -12.14 -15.59
N ASP A 31 12.68 -12.54 -15.41
CA ASP A 31 13.01 -13.75 -14.69
C ASP A 31 12.91 -13.43 -13.19
N LEU A 32 11.76 -13.79 -12.60
CA LEU A 32 11.46 -13.47 -11.20
C LEU A 32 11.77 -14.69 -10.31
N PRO A 33 12.69 -14.54 -9.34
CA PRO A 33 12.87 -15.52 -8.29
C PRO A 33 11.55 -15.81 -7.57
N ALA A 34 11.35 -17.05 -7.12
CA ALA A 34 10.13 -17.41 -6.41
C ALA A 34 10.01 -16.60 -5.13
N TRP A 35 9.06 -15.67 -5.05
CA TRP A 35 8.91 -14.78 -3.90
C TRP A 35 8.69 -15.53 -2.58
N ARG A 36 8.14 -16.75 -2.65
CA ARG A 36 7.93 -17.61 -1.47
C ARG A 36 9.20 -18.01 -0.77
N ASP A 37 10.34 -18.03 -1.46
CA ASP A 37 11.65 -18.35 -0.88
C ASP A 37 12.20 -17.22 0.01
N TYR A 38 11.60 -16.03 -0.06
CA TYR A 38 11.97 -14.84 0.71
C TYR A 38 11.01 -14.53 1.86
N THR A 39 9.96 -15.31 1.99
CA THR A 39 8.94 -15.08 3.03
C THR A 39 9.52 -15.25 4.42
N VAL A 40 8.93 -14.54 5.35
CA VAL A 40 9.21 -14.69 6.77
C VAL A 40 8.33 -15.77 7.37
N ASP A 41 8.85 -16.50 8.34
CA ASP A 41 8.06 -17.49 9.08
C ASP A 41 7.13 -16.78 10.05
N VAL A 42 5.85 -17.15 10.03
CA VAL A 42 4.80 -16.60 10.88
C VAL A 42 4.12 -17.77 11.61
N PRO A 43 4.68 -18.20 12.76
CA PRO A 43 4.16 -19.35 13.50
C PRO A 43 2.76 -19.11 14.05
N ALA A 44 2.43 -17.87 14.36
CA ALA A 44 1.09 -17.40 14.70
C ALA A 44 0.93 -15.94 14.29
N PRO A 45 -0.29 -15.50 13.94
CA PRO A 45 -0.53 -14.11 13.55
C PRO A 45 -0.07 -13.10 14.61
N GLY A 46 0.63 -12.04 14.19
CA GLY A 46 1.03 -10.94 15.05
C GLY A 46 2.00 -11.29 16.19
N THR A 47 2.80 -12.35 16.04
CA THR A 47 3.80 -12.77 17.04
C THR A 47 5.24 -12.48 16.65
N VAL A 48 5.51 -12.14 15.40
CA VAL A 48 6.82 -11.84 14.87
C VAL A 48 6.84 -10.47 14.21
N VAL A 49 8.00 -9.81 14.25
CA VAL A 49 8.21 -8.45 13.76
C VAL A 49 9.22 -8.44 12.63
N HIS A 50 8.92 -7.76 11.52
CA HIS A 50 9.82 -7.60 10.40
C HIS A 50 9.72 -6.21 9.77
N GLU A 51 10.80 -5.75 9.12
CA GLU A 51 10.80 -4.58 8.25
C GLU A 51 10.34 -5.05 6.84
N ALA A 52 9.08 -4.78 6.48
CA ALA A 52 8.49 -5.33 5.26
C ALA A 52 9.28 -4.97 3.99
N THR A 53 9.67 -3.70 3.85
CA THR A 53 10.47 -3.26 2.69
C THR A 53 11.88 -3.84 2.69
N ARG A 54 12.48 -4.18 3.86
CA ARG A 54 13.75 -4.90 3.92
C ARG A 54 13.64 -6.31 3.38
N VAL A 55 12.55 -6.99 3.70
CA VAL A 55 12.24 -8.32 3.15
C VAL A 55 12.10 -8.23 1.63
N LEU A 56 11.35 -7.24 1.13
CA LEU A 56 11.23 -6.97 -0.30
C LEU A 56 12.59 -6.66 -0.95
N GLY A 57 13.46 -5.88 -0.30
CA GLY A 57 14.80 -5.50 -0.78
C GLY A 57 15.68 -6.70 -1.09
N ARG A 58 15.62 -7.75 -0.27
CA ARG A 58 16.35 -9.02 -0.51
C ARG A 58 15.84 -9.73 -1.77
N TRP A 59 14.54 -9.76 -1.99
CA TRP A 59 13.97 -10.32 -3.22
C TRP A 59 14.31 -9.47 -4.44
N LEU A 60 14.22 -8.14 -4.35
CA LEU A 60 14.59 -7.22 -5.43
C LEU A 60 16.07 -7.31 -5.80
N ARG A 61 16.98 -7.58 -4.85
CA ARG A 61 18.38 -7.85 -5.13
C ARG A 61 18.52 -8.98 -6.16
N ASP A 62 17.79 -10.05 -5.95
CA ASP A 62 17.89 -11.23 -6.82
C ASP A 62 17.09 -11.02 -8.13
N VAL A 63 16.03 -10.20 -8.11
CA VAL A 63 15.38 -9.72 -9.35
C VAL A 63 16.36 -8.92 -10.22
N VAL A 64 17.14 -8.02 -9.64
CA VAL A 64 18.19 -7.26 -10.37
C VAL A 64 19.24 -8.19 -10.93
N THR A 65 19.68 -9.18 -10.14
CA THR A 65 20.68 -10.18 -10.55
C THR A 65 20.21 -10.99 -11.75
N ALA A 66 18.96 -11.44 -11.75
CA ALA A 66 18.38 -12.23 -12.84
C ALA A 66 18.09 -11.38 -14.09
N ASN A 67 17.94 -10.05 -13.94
CA ASN A 67 17.54 -9.14 -15.02
C ASN A 67 18.50 -7.95 -15.21
N PRO A 68 19.81 -8.18 -15.40
CA PRO A 68 20.85 -7.15 -15.33
C PRO A 68 20.76 -6.07 -16.43
N SER A 69 20.04 -6.33 -17.52
CA SER A 69 19.87 -5.38 -18.64
C SER A 69 18.44 -4.86 -18.80
N SER A 70 17.48 -5.37 -18.04
CA SER A 70 16.05 -5.11 -18.25
C SER A 70 15.30 -4.61 -17.02
N PHE A 71 15.95 -4.46 -15.88
CA PHE A 71 15.34 -3.94 -14.65
C PHE A 71 16.17 -2.81 -14.04
N ILE A 72 15.50 -1.75 -13.57
CA ILE A 72 16.12 -0.64 -12.82
C ILE A 72 15.25 -0.27 -11.61
N ILE A 73 15.91 0.35 -10.63
CA ILE A 73 15.24 1.02 -9.52
C ILE A 73 15.61 2.50 -9.55
N THR A 74 14.62 3.38 -9.48
CA THR A 74 14.82 4.82 -9.36
C THR A 74 14.40 5.30 -7.99
N ALA A 75 15.16 6.19 -7.37
CA ALA A 75 14.90 6.73 -6.05
C ALA A 75 15.48 8.15 -5.93
N PRO A 76 14.81 9.12 -5.29
CA PRO A 76 15.37 10.43 -5.01
C PRO A 76 16.22 10.39 -3.72
N ASP A 77 17.40 9.73 -3.79
CA ASP A 77 18.34 9.58 -2.67
C ASP A 77 17.77 8.84 -1.43
N GLU A 78 16.89 7.86 -1.66
CA GLU A 78 16.13 7.22 -0.58
C GLU A 78 16.18 5.68 -0.58
N LEU A 79 17.01 5.05 -1.43
CA LEU A 79 17.05 3.59 -1.57
C LEU A 79 17.36 2.89 -0.24
N ALA A 80 18.42 3.33 0.44
CA ALA A 80 18.81 2.80 1.75
C ALA A 80 17.80 3.19 2.84
N SER A 81 17.28 4.41 2.80
CA SER A 81 16.25 4.87 3.72
C SER A 81 14.94 4.09 3.59
N ASN A 82 14.62 3.63 2.37
CA ASN A 82 13.48 2.76 2.10
C ASN A 82 13.77 1.27 2.39
N ARG A 83 14.92 0.95 3.00
CA ARG A 83 15.35 -0.42 3.34
C ARG A 83 15.60 -1.33 2.13
N LEU A 84 15.93 -0.77 0.97
CA LEU A 84 16.24 -1.52 -0.25
C LEU A 84 17.75 -1.65 -0.51
N GLN A 85 18.60 -1.32 0.44
CA GLN A 85 20.06 -1.32 0.28
C GLN A 85 20.65 -2.69 -0.08
N ASP A 86 19.96 -3.80 0.18
CA ASP A 86 20.41 -5.14 -0.23
C ASP A 86 20.63 -5.24 -1.76
N VAL A 87 19.95 -4.40 -2.54
CA VAL A 87 20.14 -4.30 -4.00
C VAL A 87 21.56 -3.86 -4.33
N LEU A 88 22.18 -3.02 -3.50
CA LEU A 88 23.55 -2.53 -3.71
C LEU A 88 24.64 -3.61 -3.51
N GLU A 89 24.29 -4.80 -3.00
CA GLU A 89 25.19 -5.95 -2.93
C GLU A 89 25.52 -6.53 -4.31
N VAL A 90 24.63 -6.34 -5.30
CA VAL A 90 24.73 -6.96 -6.64
C VAL A 90 24.83 -5.94 -7.78
N THR A 91 24.58 -4.65 -7.49
CA THR A 91 24.70 -3.56 -8.47
C THR A 91 25.16 -2.28 -7.82
N GLY A 92 25.75 -1.37 -8.58
CA GLY A 92 26.05 -0.02 -8.09
C GLY A 92 24.90 0.95 -8.37
N ARG A 93 25.00 2.14 -7.75
CA ARG A 93 24.31 3.35 -8.22
C ARG A 93 24.90 3.74 -9.56
N ARG A 94 24.06 4.08 -10.51
CA ARG A 94 24.49 4.56 -11.83
C ARG A 94 25.30 5.85 -11.68
N TRP A 95 26.56 5.79 -12.12
CA TRP A 95 27.48 6.89 -12.00
C TRP A 95 28.45 6.96 -13.19
N ASP A 96 28.40 8.03 -13.96
CA ASP A 96 29.19 8.20 -15.17
C ASP A 96 30.36 9.21 -15.00
N ALA A 97 30.57 9.74 -13.78
CA ALA A 97 31.67 10.65 -13.48
C ALA A 97 32.86 9.92 -12.80
N LEU A 98 33.93 10.67 -12.55
CA LEU A 98 35.09 10.14 -11.85
C LEU A 98 34.72 9.76 -10.40
N THR A 99 35.27 8.63 -9.96
CA THR A 99 35.11 8.14 -8.58
C THR A 99 36.40 8.35 -7.80
N GLY A 100 36.29 8.59 -6.49
CA GLY A 100 37.38 8.75 -5.53
C GLY A 100 37.46 7.59 -4.53
N PRO A 101 38.54 7.54 -3.70
CA PRO A 101 38.72 6.43 -2.75
C PRO A 101 37.65 6.28 -1.66
N GLY A 102 36.81 7.29 -1.46
CA GLY A 102 35.72 7.29 -0.48
C GLY A 102 34.35 6.97 -1.07
N ASP A 103 34.27 6.79 -2.37
CA ASP A 103 33.02 6.51 -3.05
C ASP A 103 32.69 5.02 -2.96
N ASP A 104 31.43 4.71 -2.63
CA ASP A 104 30.96 3.35 -2.42
C ASP A 104 29.72 3.06 -3.29
N HIS A 105 29.63 1.82 -3.75
CA HIS A 105 28.52 1.33 -4.57
C HIS A 105 28.21 2.16 -5.82
N LEU A 106 29.23 2.76 -6.49
CA LEU A 106 29.09 3.50 -7.74
C LEU A 106 29.56 2.66 -8.93
N ALA A 107 28.79 2.61 -10.01
CA ALA A 107 29.17 1.89 -11.23
C ALA A 107 28.55 2.52 -12.49
N PRO A 108 29.31 2.59 -13.62
CA PRO A 108 28.78 3.09 -14.89
C PRO A 108 27.62 2.29 -15.47
N ASP A 109 27.46 1.04 -15.10
CA ASP A 109 26.37 0.15 -15.50
C ASP A 109 25.38 -0.15 -14.37
N GLY A 110 25.47 0.60 -13.26
CA GLY A 110 24.60 0.43 -12.10
C GLY A 110 23.12 0.46 -12.45
N ARG A 111 22.34 -0.34 -11.71
CA ARG A 111 20.89 -0.46 -11.91
C ARG A 111 20.06 0.33 -10.89
N ALA A 112 20.70 0.90 -9.91
CA ALA A 112 20.09 1.85 -8.98
C ALA A 112 20.35 3.28 -9.47
N PHE A 113 19.29 4.05 -9.71
CA PHE A 113 19.36 5.45 -10.13
C PHE A 113 18.87 6.31 -8.96
N GLU A 114 19.80 6.77 -8.14
CA GLU A 114 19.50 7.71 -7.06
C GLU A 114 19.82 9.13 -7.54
N MET A 115 18.78 9.96 -7.62
CA MET A 115 18.89 11.36 -8.02
C MET A 115 17.93 12.19 -7.19
N LEU A 116 18.41 13.20 -6.49
CA LEU A 116 17.60 14.10 -5.66
C LEU A 116 16.69 14.98 -6.55
N SER A 117 15.85 14.30 -7.31
CA SER A 117 14.82 14.86 -8.18
C SER A 117 13.83 13.78 -8.58
N GLU A 118 12.65 13.81 -8.00
CA GLU A 118 11.53 12.90 -8.31
C GLU A 118 11.15 12.99 -9.80
N HIS A 119 11.19 14.20 -10.38
CA HIS A 119 10.91 14.39 -11.81
C HIS A 119 11.88 13.63 -12.71
N VAL A 120 13.18 13.63 -12.37
CA VAL A 120 14.19 12.90 -13.16
C VAL A 120 14.01 11.40 -12.97
N CYS A 121 13.77 10.93 -11.73
CA CYS A 121 13.49 9.53 -11.44
C CYS A 121 12.28 9.03 -12.23
N GLN A 122 11.18 9.77 -12.20
CA GLN A 122 9.95 9.47 -12.93
C GLN A 122 10.18 9.44 -14.45
N GLY A 123 10.77 10.52 -15.02
CA GLY A 123 10.99 10.63 -16.45
C GLY A 123 11.95 9.57 -16.99
N LEU A 124 12.99 9.23 -16.24
CA LEU A 124 13.91 8.15 -16.57
C LEU A 124 13.19 6.80 -16.60
N LEU A 125 12.39 6.50 -15.57
CA LEU A 125 11.65 5.24 -15.50
C LEU A 125 10.63 5.14 -16.63
N GLU A 126 9.83 6.18 -16.88
CA GLU A 126 8.88 6.19 -17.99
C GLU A 126 9.56 5.92 -19.33
N GLY A 127 10.66 6.63 -19.61
CA GLY A 127 11.47 6.40 -20.82
C GLY A 127 12.00 4.97 -20.91
N TYR A 128 12.41 4.39 -19.79
CA TYR A 128 12.91 3.02 -19.71
C TYR A 128 11.82 1.99 -20.00
N LEU A 129 10.61 2.18 -19.43
CA LEU A 129 9.44 1.33 -19.70
C LEU A 129 9.04 1.37 -21.19
N LEU A 130 9.11 2.54 -21.83
CA LEU A 130 8.82 2.69 -23.27
C LEU A 130 9.72 1.84 -24.16
N THR A 131 10.93 1.51 -23.70
CA THR A 131 11.83 0.61 -24.43
C THR A 131 11.47 -0.88 -24.26
N GLY A 132 10.47 -1.23 -23.46
CA GLY A 132 10.07 -2.60 -23.16
C GLY A 132 10.82 -3.22 -21.98
N ARG A 133 11.49 -2.41 -21.19
CA ARG A 133 12.17 -2.80 -19.97
C ARG A 133 11.25 -2.58 -18.77
N HIS A 134 11.69 -2.99 -17.58
CA HIS A 134 10.92 -2.93 -16.35
C HIS A 134 11.63 -2.09 -15.28
N GLY A 135 10.89 -1.64 -14.29
CA GLY A 135 11.50 -0.94 -13.17
C GLY A 135 10.53 -0.61 -12.06
N LEU A 136 11.09 0.01 -11.04
CA LEU A 136 10.44 0.42 -9.82
C LEU A 136 10.89 1.84 -9.47
N PHE A 137 9.94 2.69 -9.07
CA PHE A 137 10.21 3.96 -8.42
C PHE A 137 9.87 3.86 -6.94
N THR A 138 10.87 3.97 -6.07
CA THR A 138 10.66 4.05 -4.62
C THR A 138 10.83 5.49 -4.14
N CYS A 139 9.89 5.96 -3.31
CA CYS A 139 9.84 7.32 -2.81
C CYS A 139 9.15 7.37 -1.45
N TYR A 140 9.38 8.45 -0.67
CA TYR A 140 8.54 8.76 0.47
C TYR A 140 7.14 9.15 0.01
N GLU A 141 6.14 8.71 0.77
CA GLU A 141 4.73 8.90 0.39
C GLU A 141 4.37 10.38 0.17
N ALA A 142 4.83 11.28 1.05
CA ALA A 142 4.51 12.70 0.94
C ALA A 142 5.16 13.38 -0.29
N PHE A 143 6.30 12.89 -0.77
CA PHE A 143 7.04 13.54 -1.86
C PHE A 143 6.66 13.06 -3.25
N ILE A 144 5.96 11.94 -3.36
CA ILE A 144 5.49 11.45 -4.67
C ILE A 144 4.56 12.46 -5.37
N HIS A 145 3.92 13.36 -4.64
CA HIS A 145 3.13 14.46 -5.20
C HIS A 145 3.91 15.36 -6.17
N ILE A 146 5.23 15.43 -6.05
CA ILE A 146 6.10 16.16 -6.99
C ILE A 146 5.90 15.67 -8.42
N VAL A 147 5.51 14.40 -8.63
CA VAL A 147 5.32 13.81 -9.96
C VAL A 147 3.85 13.59 -10.35
N ASP A 148 2.91 14.16 -9.64
CA ASP A 148 1.46 14.04 -9.93
C ASP A 148 1.13 14.29 -11.41
N ALA A 149 1.62 15.37 -11.97
CA ALA A 149 1.37 15.73 -13.36
C ALA A 149 1.99 14.72 -14.34
N MET A 150 3.18 14.21 -14.06
CA MET A 150 3.86 13.21 -14.89
C MET A 150 3.13 11.88 -14.84
N MET A 151 2.79 11.38 -13.65
CA MET A 151 1.97 10.18 -13.48
C MET A 151 0.64 10.30 -14.21
N ASN A 152 -0.03 11.45 -14.10
CA ASN A 152 -1.27 11.73 -14.82
C ASN A 152 -1.13 11.62 -16.32
N GLN A 153 -0.03 12.16 -16.89
CA GLN A 153 0.22 12.09 -18.33
C GLN A 153 0.55 10.65 -18.76
N HIS A 154 1.35 9.93 -17.96
CA HIS A 154 1.65 8.52 -18.22
C HIS A 154 0.38 7.66 -18.23
N ALA A 155 -0.50 7.81 -17.24
CA ALA A 155 -1.77 7.07 -17.18
C ALA A 155 -2.67 7.37 -18.40
N LYS A 156 -2.80 8.63 -18.80
CA LYS A 156 -3.54 9.04 -20.01
C LYS A 156 -2.93 8.49 -21.29
N TRP A 157 -1.60 8.44 -21.33
CA TRP A 157 -0.90 7.85 -22.47
C TRP A 157 -1.14 6.33 -22.55
N LEU A 158 -1.09 5.60 -21.43
CA LEU A 158 -1.44 4.19 -21.38
C LEU A 158 -2.86 3.96 -21.90
N GLU A 159 -3.83 4.73 -21.42
CA GLU A 159 -5.22 4.68 -21.84
C GLU A 159 -5.36 4.85 -23.37
N SER A 160 -4.79 5.96 -23.89
CA SER A 160 -4.89 6.27 -25.32
C SER A 160 -4.15 5.24 -26.19
N SER A 161 -3.01 4.72 -25.73
CA SER A 161 -2.21 3.76 -26.47
C SER A 161 -2.84 2.37 -26.51
N ALA A 162 -3.66 2.01 -25.52
CA ALA A 162 -4.37 0.72 -25.49
C ALA A 162 -5.37 0.56 -26.65
N GLU A 163 -5.92 1.65 -27.16
CA GLU A 163 -6.86 1.65 -28.30
C GLU A 163 -6.17 1.52 -29.67
N ILE A 164 -4.84 1.57 -29.72
CA ILE A 164 -4.07 1.54 -30.96
C ILE A 164 -3.63 0.10 -31.28
N PRO A 165 -4.17 -0.55 -32.32
CA PRO A 165 -4.00 -2.00 -32.54
C PRO A 165 -2.55 -2.46 -32.78
N TRP A 166 -1.67 -1.58 -33.24
CA TRP A 166 -0.28 -1.91 -33.52
C TRP A 166 0.68 -1.59 -32.39
N ARG A 167 0.20 -0.95 -31.30
CA ARG A 167 0.99 -0.78 -30.08
C ARG A 167 0.91 -2.04 -29.22
N ARG A 168 2.04 -2.34 -28.57
CA ARG A 168 2.14 -3.45 -27.63
C ARG A 168 2.03 -2.95 -26.20
N PRO A 169 1.51 -3.75 -25.26
CA PRO A 169 1.53 -3.40 -23.86
C PRO A 169 2.96 -3.17 -23.37
N LEU A 170 3.13 -2.21 -22.48
CA LEU A 170 4.38 -1.96 -21.76
C LEU A 170 4.40 -2.69 -20.43
N ALA A 171 5.58 -2.83 -19.83
CA ALA A 171 5.71 -3.12 -18.41
C ALA A 171 5.00 -2.03 -17.60
N SER A 172 4.40 -2.41 -16.48
CA SER A 172 3.69 -1.47 -15.62
C SER A 172 4.64 -0.47 -14.96
N LEU A 173 4.16 0.74 -14.73
CA LEU A 173 4.81 1.72 -13.88
C LEU A 173 4.51 1.35 -12.42
N ASN A 174 5.54 0.99 -11.67
CA ASN A 174 5.41 0.52 -10.30
C ASN A 174 5.99 1.53 -9.32
N TYR A 175 5.19 1.95 -8.35
CA TYR A 175 5.62 2.76 -7.22
C TYR A 175 5.69 1.93 -5.95
N LEU A 176 6.74 2.15 -5.15
CA LEU A 176 6.83 1.74 -3.75
C LEU A 176 6.88 3.02 -2.91
N LEU A 177 5.78 3.32 -2.25
CA LEU A 177 5.69 4.43 -1.32
C LEU A 177 5.95 3.92 0.09
N SER A 178 7.07 4.35 0.64
CA SER A 178 7.44 4.03 2.01
C SER A 178 7.59 5.30 2.83
N SER A 179 8.07 5.21 4.07
CA SER A 179 8.08 6.39 4.94
C SER A 179 6.72 7.08 4.96
N HIS A 180 5.69 6.29 5.06
CA HIS A 180 4.31 6.72 4.93
C HIS A 180 3.84 7.53 6.16
N VAL A 181 2.72 8.22 6.03
CA VAL A 181 2.18 9.20 6.97
C VAL A 181 2.26 8.78 8.45
N TRP A 182 1.95 7.53 8.78
CA TRP A 182 1.87 7.02 10.15
C TRP A 182 3.22 6.73 10.81
N ARG A 183 4.32 6.81 10.06
CA ARG A 183 5.70 6.51 10.52
C ARG A 183 6.68 7.64 10.20
N GLN A 184 6.14 8.85 9.99
CA GLN A 184 6.89 10.10 9.81
C GLN A 184 6.67 11.08 10.97
N ASP A 185 6.36 10.55 12.14
CA ASP A 185 6.19 11.27 13.41
C ASP A 185 7.39 12.14 13.77
N HIS A 186 8.62 11.66 13.53
CA HIS A 186 9.86 12.36 13.84
C HIS A 186 10.20 13.48 12.84
N ASN A 187 9.75 13.41 11.60
CA ASN A 187 9.96 14.42 10.56
C ASN A 187 8.89 15.52 10.54
N GLY A 188 7.73 15.26 11.16
CA GLY A 188 6.63 16.20 11.28
C GLY A 188 5.80 16.35 9.98
N PHE A 189 4.91 17.33 9.99
CA PHE A 189 3.86 17.52 8.98
C PHE A 189 4.36 17.60 7.53
N SER A 190 5.56 18.08 7.28
CA SER A 190 6.12 18.20 5.92
C SER A 190 6.37 16.85 5.23
N HIS A 191 6.37 15.75 5.99
CA HIS A 191 6.57 14.39 5.51
C HIS A 191 5.30 13.52 5.66
N GLN A 192 4.17 14.13 5.95
CA GLN A 192 2.93 13.45 6.32
C GLN A 192 1.82 13.84 5.34
N ASP A 193 1.76 13.17 4.19
CA ASP A 193 0.74 13.39 3.16
C ASP A 193 0.45 12.10 2.38
N PRO A 194 -0.71 11.45 2.59
CA PRO A 194 -1.12 10.26 1.83
C PRO A 194 -1.95 10.58 0.58
N GLY A 195 -2.10 11.85 0.20
CA GLY A 195 -3.07 12.31 -0.81
C GLY A 195 -2.78 11.87 -2.24
N PHE A 196 -1.59 11.34 -2.54
CA PHE A 196 -1.30 10.77 -3.87
C PHE A 196 -2.28 9.67 -4.27
N LEU A 197 -2.79 8.89 -3.30
CA LEU A 197 -3.80 7.87 -3.55
C LEU A 197 -5.08 8.45 -4.15
N ASP A 198 -5.51 9.63 -3.68
CA ASP A 198 -6.67 10.35 -4.23
C ASP A 198 -6.45 10.81 -5.67
N VAL A 199 -5.22 11.23 -6.00
CA VAL A 199 -4.85 11.62 -7.38
C VAL A 199 -4.90 10.42 -8.31
N VAL A 200 -4.31 9.29 -7.91
CA VAL A 200 -4.28 8.04 -8.67
C VAL A 200 -5.69 7.53 -8.94
N MET A 201 -6.55 7.56 -7.94
CA MET A 201 -7.94 7.09 -8.05
C MET A 201 -8.85 7.89 -8.98
N ASN A 202 -8.36 9.05 -9.49
CA ASN A 202 -9.05 9.82 -10.53
C ASN A 202 -8.77 9.31 -11.96
N LYS A 203 -7.91 8.32 -12.12
CA LYS A 203 -7.57 7.76 -13.44
C LYS A 203 -8.54 6.65 -13.84
N LYS A 204 -8.48 6.24 -15.11
CA LYS A 204 -9.32 5.14 -15.58
C LYS A 204 -9.03 3.85 -14.83
N ALA A 205 -10.10 3.14 -14.54
CA ALA A 205 -10.08 1.87 -13.84
C ALA A 205 -9.18 0.81 -14.51
N GLU A 206 -9.08 0.85 -15.83
CA GLU A 206 -8.29 -0.11 -16.60
C GLU A 206 -6.77 0.08 -16.44
N VAL A 207 -6.31 1.24 -15.95
CA VAL A 207 -4.87 1.54 -15.87
C VAL A 207 -4.33 1.71 -14.47
N VAL A 208 -5.15 1.84 -13.43
CA VAL A 208 -4.64 2.10 -12.06
C VAL A 208 -4.95 0.97 -11.10
N ARG A 209 -4.01 0.74 -10.16
CA ARG A 209 -4.12 -0.20 -9.05
C ARG A 209 -3.47 0.39 -7.82
N VAL A 210 -4.09 0.22 -6.66
CA VAL A 210 -3.57 0.67 -5.37
C VAL A 210 -3.61 -0.49 -4.39
N TYR A 211 -2.47 -0.80 -3.79
CA TYR A 211 -2.29 -1.89 -2.86
C TYR A 211 -1.74 -1.39 -1.52
N LEU A 212 -2.30 -1.92 -0.44
CA LEU A 212 -1.97 -1.59 0.94
C LEU A 212 -1.65 -2.87 1.74
N PRO A 213 -0.58 -3.60 1.40
CA PRO A 213 -0.20 -4.83 2.08
C PRO A 213 0.14 -4.57 3.55
N PRO A 214 -0.46 -5.32 4.51
CA PRO A 214 -0.29 -5.07 5.94
C PRO A 214 1.01 -5.62 6.53
N ASP A 215 1.72 -6.52 5.81
CA ASP A 215 2.92 -7.19 6.31
C ASP A 215 3.91 -7.58 5.20
N ALA A 216 5.03 -8.19 5.60
CA ALA A 216 6.11 -8.55 4.69
C ALA A 216 5.71 -9.60 3.63
N ASN A 217 4.95 -10.62 4.02
CA ASN A 217 4.57 -11.71 3.11
C ASN A 217 3.54 -11.25 2.07
N THR A 218 2.59 -10.42 2.48
CA THR A 218 1.63 -9.79 1.56
C THR A 218 2.30 -8.79 0.63
N LEU A 219 3.32 -8.05 1.11
CA LEU A 219 4.11 -7.14 0.27
C LEU A 219 4.86 -7.89 -0.83
N LEU A 220 5.52 -9.01 -0.51
CA LEU A 220 6.21 -9.86 -1.50
C LEU A 220 5.24 -10.39 -2.57
N SER A 221 4.11 -10.96 -2.15
CA SER A 221 3.08 -11.46 -3.07
C SER A 221 2.54 -10.36 -3.98
N THR A 222 2.27 -9.17 -3.42
CA THR A 222 1.81 -8.00 -4.18
C THR A 222 2.84 -7.56 -5.21
N TYR A 223 4.13 -7.50 -4.84
CA TYR A 223 5.18 -7.06 -5.78
C TYR A 223 5.48 -8.08 -6.88
N ASP A 224 5.42 -9.37 -6.61
CA ASP A 224 5.51 -10.38 -7.66
C ASP A 224 4.40 -10.18 -8.70
N HIS A 225 3.17 -9.94 -8.25
CA HIS A 225 2.04 -9.61 -9.12
C HIS A 225 2.28 -8.30 -9.91
N CYS A 226 2.70 -7.23 -9.26
CA CYS A 226 2.95 -5.93 -9.89
C CYS A 226 4.02 -6.00 -10.97
N LEU A 227 5.14 -6.71 -10.73
CA LEU A 227 6.23 -6.83 -11.69
C LEU A 227 5.88 -7.73 -12.89
N ARG A 228 4.93 -8.66 -12.74
CA ARG A 228 4.38 -9.45 -13.87
C ARG A 228 3.35 -8.69 -14.68
N SER A 229 2.73 -7.66 -14.09
CA SER A 229 1.66 -6.92 -14.72
C SER A 229 2.18 -6.03 -15.86
N ARG A 230 1.29 -5.74 -16.81
CA ARG A 230 1.60 -4.89 -17.95
C ARG A 230 0.50 -3.86 -18.14
N HIS A 231 0.89 -2.70 -18.59
CA HIS A 231 -0.01 -1.61 -18.98
C HIS A 231 -0.77 -0.96 -17.82
N TYR A 232 -0.22 -1.05 -16.60
CA TYR A 232 -0.80 -0.45 -15.40
C TYR A 232 0.12 0.60 -14.76
N VAL A 233 -0.48 1.41 -13.92
CA VAL A 233 0.18 2.17 -12.86
C VAL A 233 -0.17 1.48 -11.56
N ASN A 234 0.80 0.83 -10.93
CA ASN A 234 0.65 0.18 -9.64
C ASN A 234 1.23 1.07 -8.55
N VAL A 235 0.43 1.36 -7.54
CA VAL A 235 0.87 2.10 -6.34
C VAL A 235 0.78 1.16 -5.15
N VAL A 236 1.92 0.92 -4.50
CA VAL A 236 2.01 0.08 -3.31
C VAL A 236 2.53 0.94 -2.15
N VAL A 237 1.77 1.03 -1.07
CA VAL A 237 2.20 1.69 0.17
C VAL A 237 2.58 0.63 1.19
N ALA A 238 3.78 0.70 1.75
CA ALA A 238 4.29 -0.29 2.68
C ALA A 238 5.23 0.29 3.74
N GLY A 239 5.16 -0.25 4.96
CA GLY A 239 6.01 0.15 6.07
C GLY A 239 7.46 -0.27 5.91
N LYS A 240 8.39 0.63 6.23
CA LYS A 240 9.83 0.37 6.32
C LYS A 240 10.31 0.12 7.74
N GLN A 241 9.52 0.50 8.72
CA GLN A 241 9.83 0.29 10.13
C GLN A 241 9.41 -1.13 10.57
N PRO A 242 9.97 -1.63 11.68
CA PRO A 242 9.52 -2.91 12.23
C PRO A 242 8.01 -2.93 12.46
N GLY A 243 7.34 -3.96 11.95
CA GLY A 243 5.90 -4.17 12.06
C GLY A 243 5.56 -5.65 12.22
N LEU A 244 4.39 -5.94 12.77
CA LEU A 244 3.92 -7.30 12.98
C LEU A 244 3.63 -7.99 11.63
N SER A 245 3.88 -9.29 11.58
CA SER A 245 3.51 -10.16 10.46
C SER A 245 2.35 -11.05 10.87
N TYR A 246 1.39 -11.22 9.97
CA TYR A 246 0.10 -11.83 10.28
C TYR A 246 -0.18 -13.12 9.52
N LEU A 247 0.29 -13.22 8.27
CA LEU A 247 -0.06 -14.29 7.36
C LEU A 247 1.18 -15.11 6.97
N THR A 248 1.02 -16.42 6.95
CA THR A 248 2.01 -17.33 6.34
C THR A 248 2.12 -17.06 4.83
N ALA A 249 3.15 -17.60 4.17
CA ALA A 249 3.32 -17.48 2.71
C ALA A 249 2.08 -17.93 1.93
N HIS A 250 1.46 -19.02 2.35
CA HIS A 250 0.27 -19.57 1.70
C HIS A 250 -0.98 -18.68 1.91
N GLU A 251 -1.20 -18.23 3.13
CA GLU A 251 -2.32 -17.34 3.45
C GLU A 251 -2.17 -15.98 2.77
N ALA A 252 -0.95 -15.43 2.71
CA ALA A 252 -0.65 -14.20 2.00
C ALA A 252 -0.95 -14.30 0.50
N ASP A 253 -0.57 -15.42 -0.14
CA ASP A 253 -0.88 -15.67 -1.54
C ASP A 253 -2.39 -15.69 -1.82
N LEU A 254 -3.12 -16.43 -1.00
CA LEU A 254 -4.58 -16.51 -1.12
C LEU A 254 -5.25 -15.15 -0.86
N HIS A 255 -4.79 -14.43 0.16
CA HIS A 255 -5.34 -13.13 0.54
C HIS A 255 -5.07 -12.07 -0.52
N CYS A 256 -3.84 -11.97 -1.03
CA CYS A 256 -3.48 -11.04 -2.10
C CYS A 256 -4.17 -11.37 -3.43
N THR A 257 -4.35 -12.65 -3.75
CA THR A 257 -5.12 -13.07 -4.94
C THR A 257 -6.58 -12.61 -4.86
N ARG A 258 -7.18 -12.67 -3.69
CA ARG A 258 -8.55 -12.16 -3.46
C ARG A 258 -8.57 -10.64 -3.33
N GLY A 259 -7.49 -10.04 -2.84
CA GLY A 259 -7.33 -8.61 -2.61
C GLY A 259 -8.06 -8.07 -1.38
N VAL A 260 -9.00 -8.83 -0.82
CA VAL A 260 -9.77 -8.55 0.39
C VAL A 260 -10.22 -9.86 1.02
N GLY A 261 -10.33 -9.91 2.35
CA GLY A 261 -10.83 -11.11 3.01
C GLY A 261 -11.10 -10.93 4.49
N ILE A 262 -11.98 -11.80 5.00
CA ILE A 262 -12.23 -11.93 6.43
C ILE A 262 -11.03 -12.64 7.07
N TRP A 263 -10.60 -12.15 8.24
CA TRP A 263 -9.62 -12.79 9.10
C TRP A 263 -10.33 -13.44 10.30
N PRO A 264 -10.75 -14.72 10.19
CA PRO A 264 -11.58 -15.37 11.22
C PRO A 264 -10.88 -15.47 12.58
N TRP A 265 -9.55 -15.60 12.58
CA TRP A 265 -8.73 -15.67 13.79
C TRP A 265 -8.75 -14.37 14.61
N ALA A 266 -9.00 -13.23 13.96
CA ALA A 266 -9.03 -11.91 14.59
C ALA A 266 -10.41 -11.50 15.11
N GLY A 267 -11.49 -12.08 14.55
CA GLY A 267 -12.87 -11.82 14.97
C GLY A 267 -13.37 -12.75 16.06
N THR A 268 -14.65 -12.58 16.40
CA THR A 268 -15.40 -13.49 17.30
C THR A 268 -16.47 -14.25 16.54
N GLU A 269 -16.68 -13.96 15.27
CA GLU A 269 -17.63 -14.63 14.41
C GLU A 269 -17.25 -16.11 14.24
N GLN A 270 -18.20 -17.02 14.51
CA GLN A 270 -18.00 -18.46 14.34
C GLN A 270 -18.47 -18.87 12.93
N PRO A 271 -17.59 -19.34 12.04
CA PRO A 271 -17.94 -19.72 10.67
C PRO A 271 -19.00 -20.82 10.55
N GLN A 272 -19.25 -21.55 11.65
CA GLN A 272 -20.15 -22.70 11.69
C GLN A 272 -21.60 -22.32 12.03
N VAL A 273 -21.85 -21.08 12.43
CA VAL A 273 -23.20 -20.57 12.71
C VAL A 273 -23.63 -19.69 11.56
N ALA A 274 -23.97 -20.30 10.45
CA ALA A 274 -24.17 -19.67 9.14
C ALA A 274 -25.39 -18.72 9.02
N ASP A 275 -26.13 -18.46 10.10
CA ASP A 275 -27.41 -17.73 10.06
C ASP A 275 -27.39 -16.34 10.75
N HIS A 276 -26.26 -15.86 11.22
CA HIS A 276 -26.22 -14.53 11.86
C HIS A 276 -25.10 -13.68 11.29
N ASP A 277 -25.48 -12.53 10.71
CA ASP A 277 -24.55 -11.45 10.41
C ASP A 277 -23.86 -10.99 11.69
N PRO A 278 -22.59 -10.52 11.62
CA PRO A 278 -21.92 -9.93 12.78
C PRO A 278 -22.68 -8.72 13.30
N ASP A 279 -22.48 -8.38 14.57
CA ASP A 279 -23.02 -7.14 15.15
C ASP A 279 -22.29 -5.90 14.58
N VAL A 280 -21.02 -6.08 14.23
CA VAL A 280 -20.15 -5.03 13.69
C VAL A 280 -19.04 -5.64 12.81
N VAL A 281 -18.68 -4.90 11.76
CA VAL A 281 -17.49 -5.20 10.95
C VAL A 281 -16.39 -4.20 11.30
N LEU A 282 -15.21 -4.70 11.66
CA LEU A 282 -13.97 -3.92 11.72
C LEU A 282 -13.21 -4.14 10.42
N ALA A 283 -13.09 -3.09 9.62
CA ALA A 283 -12.37 -3.14 8.35
C ALA A 283 -11.06 -2.34 8.43
N CYS A 284 -10.02 -2.80 7.74
CA CYS A 284 -8.74 -2.10 7.72
C CYS A 284 -8.00 -2.22 6.39
N ALA A 285 -7.26 -1.16 6.03
CA ALA A 285 -6.39 -1.14 4.87
C ALA A 285 -5.13 -0.32 5.18
N GLY A 286 -3.95 -0.95 5.08
CA GLY A 286 -2.63 -0.44 5.46
C GLY A 286 -2.09 -1.09 6.74
N ASP A 287 -0.79 -1.01 6.97
CA ASP A 287 -0.10 -1.68 8.09
C ASP A 287 -0.54 -1.15 9.48
N ILE A 288 -0.47 0.17 9.69
CA ILE A 288 -0.87 0.78 10.96
C ILE A 288 -2.38 0.69 11.21
N PRO A 289 -3.26 0.98 10.24
CA PRO A 289 -4.68 0.71 10.40
C PRO A 289 -5.00 -0.75 10.77
N THR A 290 -4.25 -1.71 10.20
CA THR A 290 -4.42 -3.13 10.55
C THR A 290 -3.99 -3.41 11.98
N LEU A 291 -2.84 -2.88 12.43
CA LEU A 291 -2.38 -3.01 13.80
C LEU A 291 -3.42 -2.50 14.81
N GLU A 292 -3.92 -1.28 14.61
CA GLU A 292 -4.89 -0.67 15.51
C GLU A 292 -6.26 -1.37 15.49
N THR A 293 -6.68 -1.85 14.32
CA THR A 293 -7.91 -2.65 14.19
C THR A 293 -7.81 -3.97 14.95
N LEU A 294 -6.68 -4.67 14.84
CA LEU A 294 -6.46 -5.93 15.56
C LEU A 294 -6.40 -5.71 17.07
N ALA A 295 -5.73 -4.64 17.51
CA ALA A 295 -5.71 -4.30 18.94
C ALA A 295 -7.10 -3.96 19.47
N ALA A 296 -7.92 -3.22 18.71
CA ALA A 296 -9.31 -2.95 19.06
C ALA A 296 -10.15 -4.24 19.09
N ALA A 297 -9.98 -5.14 18.11
CA ALA A 297 -10.67 -6.43 18.06
C ALA A 297 -10.33 -7.30 19.28
N ALA A 298 -9.06 -7.35 19.69
CA ALA A 298 -8.62 -8.08 20.88
C ALA A 298 -9.30 -7.54 22.16
N MET A 299 -9.35 -6.20 22.32
CA MET A 299 -10.04 -5.56 23.45
C MET A 299 -11.53 -5.87 23.47
N LEU A 300 -12.19 -5.79 22.31
CA LEU A 300 -13.61 -6.13 22.22
C LEU A 300 -13.88 -7.59 22.56
N ARG A 301 -13.04 -8.51 22.06
CA ARG A 301 -13.14 -9.94 22.36
C ARG A 301 -13.01 -10.24 23.86
N GLU A 302 -12.08 -9.56 24.52
CA GLU A 302 -11.86 -9.72 25.98
C GLU A 302 -12.99 -9.11 26.80
N ARG A 303 -13.42 -7.89 26.45
CA ARG A 303 -14.30 -7.07 27.30
C ARG A 303 -15.80 -7.23 26.97
N LEU A 304 -16.13 -7.67 25.76
CA LEU A 304 -17.48 -7.85 25.26
C LEU A 304 -17.60 -9.22 24.53
N PRO A 305 -17.43 -10.35 25.23
CA PRO A 305 -17.36 -11.67 24.61
C PRO A 305 -18.64 -12.09 23.86
N ASP A 306 -19.79 -11.46 24.17
CA ASP A 306 -21.07 -11.71 23.51
C ASP A 306 -21.23 -10.92 22.20
N LEU A 307 -20.32 -9.98 21.90
CA LEU A 307 -20.35 -9.18 20.68
C LEU A 307 -19.76 -9.96 19.52
N VAL A 308 -20.52 -10.11 18.44
CA VAL A 308 -20.05 -10.78 17.22
C VAL A 308 -19.34 -9.78 16.33
N VAL A 309 -18.01 -9.89 16.26
CA VAL A 309 -17.12 -9.00 15.49
C VAL A 309 -16.54 -9.76 14.31
N ARG A 310 -16.70 -9.20 13.12
CA ARG A 310 -16.00 -9.62 11.90
C ARG A 310 -14.83 -8.69 11.62
N VAL A 311 -13.65 -9.25 11.33
CA VAL A 311 -12.49 -8.45 10.89
C VAL A 311 -12.24 -8.68 9.42
N VAL A 312 -12.17 -7.59 8.62
CA VAL A 312 -11.93 -7.60 7.16
C VAL A 312 -10.68 -6.79 6.85
N ASN A 313 -9.67 -7.42 6.24
CA ASN A 313 -8.49 -6.72 5.76
C ASN A 313 -8.54 -6.54 4.23
N ILE A 314 -8.13 -5.37 3.74
CA ILE A 314 -8.13 -4.98 2.33
C ILE A 314 -6.69 -4.69 1.91
N VAL A 315 -6.18 -5.50 0.97
CA VAL A 315 -4.88 -5.28 0.30
C VAL A 315 -5.08 -4.51 -1.00
N ASP A 316 -6.01 -4.93 -1.85
CA ASP A 316 -6.35 -4.25 -3.12
C ASP A 316 -7.51 -3.30 -2.90
N LEU A 317 -7.21 -2.01 -2.87
CA LEU A 317 -8.21 -0.98 -2.61
C LEU A 317 -9.32 -0.93 -3.68
N MET A 318 -9.04 -1.43 -4.91
CA MET A 318 -10.00 -1.48 -6.00
C MET A 318 -11.16 -2.44 -5.71
N ARG A 319 -11.00 -3.40 -4.80
CA ARG A 319 -12.06 -4.32 -4.37
C ARG A 319 -13.28 -3.61 -3.76
N LEU A 320 -13.09 -2.40 -3.26
CA LEU A 320 -14.18 -1.58 -2.73
C LEU A 320 -15.13 -1.08 -3.82
N LEU A 321 -14.65 -0.92 -5.06
CA LEU A 321 -15.46 -0.52 -6.20
C LEU A 321 -16.38 -1.66 -6.68
N PRO A 322 -17.56 -1.35 -7.25
CA PRO A 322 -18.35 -2.33 -7.97
C PRO A 322 -17.62 -2.90 -9.19
N ASP A 323 -17.90 -4.15 -9.55
CA ASP A 323 -17.33 -4.86 -10.70
C ASP A 323 -17.58 -4.16 -12.05
N TYR A 324 -18.71 -3.48 -12.18
CA TYR A 324 -19.01 -2.65 -13.37
C TYR A 324 -18.26 -1.31 -13.39
N SER A 325 -17.60 -0.93 -12.32
CA SER A 325 -16.82 0.32 -12.22
C SER A 325 -15.32 0.10 -12.31
N HIS A 326 -14.84 -1.10 -11.98
CA HIS A 326 -13.42 -1.46 -12.01
C HIS A 326 -13.24 -2.96 -12.25
N PRO A 327 -12.26 -3.40 -13.07
CA PRO A 327 -12.01 -4.83 -13.34
C PRO A 327 -11.72 -5.68 -12.08
N HIS A 328 -11.16 -5.06 -11.03
CA HIS A 328 -10.94 -5.72 -9.74
C HIS A 328 -12.10 -5.53 -8.76
N GLY A 329 -13.11 -4.74 -9.12
CA GLY A 329 -14.26 -4.47 -8.26
C GLY A 329 -15.00 -5.75 -7.86
N LEU A 330 -15.64 -5.73 -6.70
CA LEU A 330 -16.48 -6.84 -6.25
C LEU A 330 -17.89 -6.71 -6.79
N PRO A 331 -18.55 -7.82 -7.19
CA PRO A 331 -20.00 -7.87 -7.31
C PRO A 331 -20.68 -7.48 -5.99
N ASP A 332 -21.87 -6.86 -6.06
CA ASP A 332 -22.54 -6.37 -4.85
C ASP A 332 -22.78 -7.47 -3.81
N HIS A 333 -23.13 -8.68 -4.24
CA HIS A 333 -23.36 -9.81 -3.31
C HIS A 333 -22.08 -10.27 -2.58
N GLU A 334 -20.90 -10.18 -3.22
CA GLU A 334 -19.62 -10.48 -2.58
C GLU A 334 -19.23 -9.38 -1.60
N PHE A 335 -19.48 -8.12 -1.97
CA PHE A 335 -19.26 -6.98 -1.07
C PHE A 335 -20.18 -7.09 0.16
N ASP A 336 -21.47 -7.36 -0.04
CA ASP A 336 -22.44 -7.54 1.05
C ASP A 336 -22.08 -8.72 1.96
N ALA A 337 -21.51 -9.79 1.41
CA ALA A 337 -21.04 -10.93 2.20
C ALA A 337 -19.86 -10.57 3.12
N LEU A 338 -19.02 -9.60 2.75
CA LEU A 338 -17.91 -9.12 3.58
C LEU A 338 -18.34 -8.05 4.57
N PHE A 339 -19.08 -7.04 4.10
CA PHE A 339 -19.37 -5.80 4.82
C PHE A 339 -20.82 -5.72 5.34
N THR A 340 -21.61 -6.76 5.11
CA THR A 340 -23.05 -6.82 5.43
C THR A 340 -23.91 -5.79 4.66
N THR A 341 -25.20 -5.80 4.88
CA THR A 341 -26.14 -4.88 4.18
C THR A 341 -26.66 -3.75 5.07
N ASP A 342 -26.48 -3.84 6.40
CA ASP A 342 -27.11 -2.96 7.38
C ASP A 342 -26.37 -2.84 8.72
N ARG A 343 -25.23 -3.56 8.89
CA ARG A 343 -24.45 -3.48 10.13
C ARG A 343 -23.42 -2.38 10.11
N PRO A 344 -23.08 -1.77 11.24
CA PRO A 344 -22.01 -0.79 11.32
C PRO A 344 -20.68 -1.37 10.84
N VAL A 345 -19.96 -0.62 10.02
CA VAL A 345 -18.60 -0.91 9.57
C VAL A 345 -17.68 0.18 10.08
N ILE A 346 -16.82 -0.14 11.03
CA ILE A 346 -15.76 0.77 11.50
C ILE A 346 -14.54 0.48 10.65
N PHE A 347 -14.16 1.44 9.80
CA PHE A 347 -13.11 1.26 8.80
C PHE A 347 -11.89 2.11 9.16
N ALA A 348 -10.78 1.46 9.51
CA ALA A 348 -9.48 2.07 9.70
C ALA A 348 -8.73 2.10 8.36
N PHE A 349 -8.46 3.31 7.84
CA PHE A 349 -7.88 3.51 6.52
C PHE A 349 -6.57 4.28 6.57
N HIS A 350 -5.63 3.89 5.72
CA HIS A 350 -4.31 4.50 5.62
C HIS A 350 -4.34 5.99 5.27
N GLY A 351 -5.13 6.37 4.28
CA GLY A 351 -5.20 7.71 3.73
C GLY A 351 -6.38 8.54 4.24
N TYR A 352 -6.82 9.48 3.41
CA TYR A 352 -7.98 10.32 3.74
C TYR A 352 -9.29 9.53 3.71
N PRO A 353 -10.16 9.64 4.73
CA PRO A 353 -11.43 8.91 4.80
C PRO A 353 -12.33 9.09 3.56
N TRP A 354 -12.27 10.25 2.92
CA TRP A 354 -13.04 10.55 1.71
C TRP A 354 -12.83 9.55 0.59
N LEU A 355 -11.63 9.00 0.46
CA LEU A 355 -11.33 8.05 -0.59
C LEU A 355 -12.17 6.78 -0.44
N VAL A 356 -12.28 6.23 0.76
CA VAL A 356 -13.12 5.05 1.02
C VAL A 356 -14.59 5.35 0.74
N HIS A 357 -15.10 6.50 1.21
CA HIS A 357 -16.47 6.91 0.92
C HIS A 357 -16.73 7.05 -0.59
N ARG A 358 -15.77 7.59 -1.34
CA ARG A 358 -15.86 7.69 -2.80
C ARG A 358 -15.89 6.31 -3.48
N LEU A 359 -15.11 5.35 -3.01
CA LEU A 359 -15.07 4.01 -3.56
C LEU A 359 -16.35 3.21 -3.29
N THR A 360 -17.03 3.52 -2.18
CA THR A 360 -18.16 2.75 -1.67
C THR A 360 -19.52 3.45 -1.78
N TYR A 361 -19.60 4.70 -2.31
CA TYR A 361 -20.85 5.45 -2.31
C TYR A 361 -22.02 4.78 -3.06
N LYS A 362 -21.73 3.83 -3.95
CA LYS A 362 -22.72 3.03 -4.66
C LYS A 362 -23.12 1.75 -3.95
N ARG A 363 -22.43 1.41 -2.85
CA ARG A 363 -22.70 0.19 -2.09
C ARG A 363 -23.93 0.35 -1.22
N ARG A 364 -24.68 -0.73 -1.04
CA ARG A 364 -25.91 -0.73 -0.27
C ARG A 364 -25.72 -0.26 1.17
N ASN A 365 -24.67 -0.73 1.84
CA ASN A 365 -24.34 -0.42 3.23
C ASN A 365 -23.51 0.85 3.41
N HIS A 366 -23.48 1.77 2.43
CA HIS A 366 -22.61 2.95 2.47
C HIS A 366 -22.89 3.86 3.68
N ALA A 367 -24.14 3.98 4.11
CA ALA A 367 -24.54 4.83 5.24
C ALA A 367 -23.94 4.37 6.59
N GLU A 368 -23.65 3.07 6.71
CA GLU A 368 -23.09 2.45 7.93
C GLU A 368 -21.56 2.35 7.89
N LEU A 369 -20.89 2.86 6.85
CA LEU A 369 -19.44 2.95 6.81
C LEU A 369 -18.95 4.17 7.60
N HIS A 370 -18.26 3.92 8.70
CA HIS A 370 -17.66 4.92 9.58
C HIS A 370 -16.14 4.85 9.43
N VAL A 371 -15.59 5.72 8.58
CA VAL A 371 -14.18 5.65 8.19
C VAL A 371 -13.32 6.54 9.08
N ARG A 372 -12.23 5.99 9.61
CA ARG A 372 -11.13 6.68 10.27
C ARG A 372 -9.91 6.64 9.36
N GLY A 373 -9.16 7.72 9.31
CA GLY A 373 -7.96 7.86 8.50
C GLY A 373 -7.25 9.16 8.83
N TYR A 374 -6.33 9.56 7.99
CA TYR A 374 -5.59 10.80 8.17
C TYR A 374 -6.50 12.02 8.05
N LYS A 375 -6.36 13.00 8.96
CA LYS A 375 -7.19 14.19 9.07
C LYS A 375 -6.41 15.50 8.98
N GLU A 376 -5.20 15.49 8.45
CA GLU A 376 -4.27 16.65 8.46
C GLU A 376 -3.83 17.10 9.87
N GLU A 377 -3.95 16.23 10.87
CA GLU A 377 -3.41 16.48 12.22
C GLU A 377 -1.94 16.01 12.29
N GLY A 378 -1.13 16.54 11.37
CA GLY A 378 0.30 16.23 11.25
C GLY A 378 1.15 17.09 12.17
N THR A 379 2.13 16.47 12.83
CA THR A 379 3.08 17.17 13.72
C THR A 379 4.32 16.31 13.99
N THR A 380 5.31 16.86 14.67
CA THR A 380 6.39 16.09 15.28
C THR A 380 5.93 15.57 16.64
N THR A 381 5.86 14.25 16.79
CA THR A 381 5.37 13.59 18.01
C THR A 381 5.90 12.15 18.06
N THR A 382 5.19 11.23 18.72
CA THR A 382 5.47 9.80 18.73
C THR A 382 4.54 9.04 17.77
N PRO A 383 4.88 7.81 17.33
CA PRO A 383 4.04 7.03 16.42
C PRO A 383 2.59 6.87 16.87
N PHE A 384 2.38 6.53 18.14
CA PHE A 384 1.02 6.30 18.65
C PHE A 384 0.26 7.61 18.89
N ASP A 385 0.93 8.67 19.35
CA ASP A 385 0.27 9.99 19.49
C ASP A 385 -0.15 10.53 18.13
N MET A 386 0.62 10.29 17.06
CA MET A 386 0.23 10.62 15.68
C MET A 386 -1.08 9.91 15.27
N VAL A 387 -1.21 8.65 15.61
CA VAL A 387 -2.43 7.86 15.36
C VAL A 387 -3.61 8.39 16.19
N MET A 388 -3.38 8.76 17.47
CA MET A 388 -4.40 9.35 18.34
C MET A 388 -4.87 10.74 17.88
N LEU A 389 -3.98 11.60 17.40
CA LEU A 389 -4.33 12.91 16.85
C LEU A 389 -5.34 12.79 15.70
N ASN A 390 -5.18 11.74 14.91
CA ASN A 390 -6.04 11.45 13.77
C ASN A 390 -7.25 10.55 14.10
N ASP A 391 -7.49 10.22 15.38
CA ASP A 391 -8.59 9.37 15.86
C ASP A 391 -8.62 7.97 15.19
N LEU A 392 -7.46 7.40 14.88
CA LEU A 392 -7.32 6.07 14.27
C LEU A 392 -6.88 5.00 15.29
N ASP A 393 -6.60 5.42 16.52
CA ASP A 393 -6.08 4.56 17.57
C ASP A 393 -7.09 3.49 18.03
N ARG A 394 -6.57 2.38 18.56
CA ARG A 394 -7.33 1.23 19.07
C ARG A 394 -8.43 1.59 20.04
N PHE A 395 -8.20 2.53 20.92
CA PHE A 395 -9.19 2.98 21.91
C PHE A 395 -10.34 3.72 21.22
N ARG A 396 -10.04 4.55 20.23
CA ARG A 396 -11.05 5.26 19.46
C ARG A 396 -11.90 4.31 18.64
N LEU A 397 -11.30 3.28 18.02
CA LEU A 397 -12.03 2.26 17.27
C LEU A 397 -13.01 1.48 18.17
N VAL A 398 -12.60 1.14 19.40
CA VAL A 398 -13.51 0.53 20.40
C VAL A 398 -14.66 1.47 20.75
N ILE A 399 -14.39 2.76 20.97
CA ILE A 399 -15.43 3.76 21.24
C ILE A 399 -16.42 3.83 20.07
N ASP A 400 -15.94 3.83 18.83
CA ASP A 400 -16.80 3.89 17.64
C ASP A 400 -17.71 2.66 17.54
N VAL A 401 -17.23 1.47 17.90
CA VAL A 401 -18.07 0.26 18.00
C VAL A 401 -19.16 0.45 19.04
N ILE A 402 -18.81 0.91 20.24
CA ILE A 402 -19.77 1.13 21.33
C ILE A 402 -20.84 2.15 20.93
N ASP A 403 -20.44 3.23 20.25
CA ASP A 403 -21.34 4.32 19.85
C ASP A 403 -22.24 3.94 18.66
N ARG A 404 -21.85 2.96 17.83
CA ARG A 404 -22.56 2.62 16.57
C ARG A 404 -23.39 1.35 16.64
N VAL A 405 -22.98 0.36 17.45
CA VAL A 405 -23.77 -0.86 17.59
C VAL A 405 -25.03 -0.58 18.40
N PRO A 406 -26.22 -0.87 17.86
CA PRO A 406 -27.49 -0.57 18.54
C PRO A 406 -27.58 -1.19 19.95
N GLY A 407 -27.91 -0.37 20.93
CA GLY A 407 -28.08 -0.77 22.32
C GLY A 407 -26.78 -1.01 23.12
N LEU A 408 -25.60 -0.93 22.46
CA LEU A 408 -24.33 -1.20 23.13
C LEU A 408 -23.87 -0.02 24.02
N ALA A 409 -24.16 1.20 23.65
CA ALA A 409 -23.73 2.40 24.38
C ALA A 409 -24.14 2.39 25.87
N SER A 410 -25.34 1.91 26.20
CA SER A 410 -25.80 1.80 27.59
C SER A 410 -25.17 0.61 28.34
N ARG A 411 -24.92 -0.51 27.64
CA ARG A 411 -24.34 -1.73 28.23
C ARG A 411 -22.85 -1.61 28.49
N ALA A 412 -22.13 -0.86 27.63
CA ALA A 412 -20.68 -0.72 27.63
C ALA A 412 -20.21 0.70 28.00
N ALA A 413 -21.05 1.50 28.70
CA ALA A 413 -20.71 2.88 29.09
C ALA A 413 -19.41 2.96 29.93
N GLY A 414 -19.19 1.99 30.83
CA GLY A 414 -17.95 1.90 31.61
C GLY A 414 -16.72 1.67 30.72
N LEU A 415 -16.79 0.72 29.79
CA LEU A 415 -15.72 0.45 28.84
C LEU A 415 -15.43 1.67 27.95
N ARG A 416 -16.47 2.35 27.50
CA ARG A 416 -16.31 3.60 26.73
C ARG A 416 -15.52 4.65 27.51
N GLN A 417 -15.81 4.83 28.80
CA GLN A 417 -15.06 5.76 29.65
C GLN A 417 -13.62 5.30 29.85
N GLU A 418 -13.38 4.00 30.08
CA GLU A 418 -12.02 3.46 30.18
C GLU A 418 -11.19 3.73 28.91
N MET A 419 -11.77 3.63 27.73
CA MET A 419 -11.08 3.95 26.48
C MET A 419 -10.73 5.44 26.36
N LEU A 420 -11.61 6.33 26.82
CA LEU A 420 -11.31 7.77 26.90
C LEU A 420 -10.16 8.06 27.87
N ASP A 421 -10.20 7.42 29.05
CA ASP A 421 -9.17 7.56 30.07
C ASP A 421 -7.82 7.00 29.57
N ALA A 422 -7.82 5.85 28.89
CA ALA A 422 -6.62 5.26 28.26
C ALA A 422 -5.96 6.20 27.25
N ARG A 423 -6.75 6.89 26.40
CA ARG A 423 -6.22 7.92 25.50
C ARG A 423 -5.56 9.07 26.26
N LEU A 424 -6.17 9.53 27.35
CA LEU A 424 -5.59 10.60 28.19
C LEU A 424 -4.28 10.16 28.84
N LEU A 425 -4.23 8.92 29.36
CA LEU A 425 -3.03 8.35 29.98
C LEU A 425 -1.90 8.18 28.95
N ALA A 426 -2.19 7.64 27.77
CA ALA A 426 -1.19 7.50 26.72
C ALA A 426 -0.58 8.85 26.32
N ARG A 427 -1.41 9.91 26.15
CA ARG A 427 -0.91 11.25 25.86
C ARG A 427 -0.15 11.90 27.01
N ALA A 428 -0.53 11.60 28.25
CA ALA A 428 0.22 12.06 29.43
C ALA A 428 1.59 11.41 29.46
N TYR A 429 1.67 10.10 29.20
CA TYR A 429 2.91 9.35 29.12
C TYR A 429 3.85 9.93 28.05
N THR A 430 3.34 10.12 26.84
CA THR A 430 4.13 10.73 25.73
C THR A 430 4.67 12.10 26.08
N ARG A 431 3.87 12.96 26.75
CA ARG A 431 4.31 14.30 27.17
C ARG A 431 5.37 14.27 28.26
N GLU A 432 5.34 13.28 29.14
CA GLU A 432 6.28 13.14 30.26
C GLU A 432 7.59 12.50 29.79
N HIS A 433 7.53 11.49 28.93
CA HIS A 433 8.66 10.64 28.56
C HIS A 433 9.24 10.92 27.17
N GLY A 434 8.49 11.56 26.27
CA GLY A 434 8.90 11.79 24.87
C GLY A 434 8.86 10.54 24.01
N GLU A 435 8.21 9.47 24.48
CA GLU A 435 8.04 8.18 23.80
C GLU A 435 6.65 7.61 24.06
N ASP A 436 6.22 6.61 23.27
CA ASP A 436 4.96 5.91 23.49
C ASP A 436 5.07 4.95 24.68
N ASP A 437 3.95 4.71 25.36
CA ASP A 437 3.84 3.71 26.42
C ASP A 437 4.32 2.34 25.90
N PRO A 438 5.25 1.66 26.62
CA PRO A 438 5.78 0.35 26.22
C PRO A 438 4.70 -0.74 26.05
N GLU A 439 3.61 -0.69 26.80
CA GLU A 439 2.48 -1.64 26.64
C GLU A 439 1.73 -1.42 25.32
N ILE A 440 1.72 -0.19 24.84
CA ILE A 440 1.11 0.18 23.56
C ILE A 440 2.03 -0.14 22.38
N SER A 441 3.28 0.35 22.47
CA SER A 441 4.28 0.20 21.39
C SER A 441 4.76 -1.25 21.23
N GLY A 442 4.80 -2.02 22.32
CA GLY A 442 5.17 -3.44 22.34
C GLY A 442 3.99 -4.40 22.17
N TRP A 443 2.80 -3.91 21.85
CA TRP A 443 1.62 -4.77 21.71
C TRP A 443 1.81 -5.82 20.61
N THR A 444 1.41 -7.07 20.94
CA THR A 444 1.35 -8.20 20.03
C THR A 444 -0.03 -8.85 20.11
N TRP A 445 -0.39 -9.62 19.09
CA TRP A 445 -1.66 -10.33 19.10
C TRP A 445 -1.69 -11.38 20.24
N PRO A 446 -2.72 -11.38 21.11
CA PRO A 446 -2.74 -12.26 22.29
C PRO A 446 -3.11 -13.73 22.01
N GLY A 447 -3.44 -14.10 20.75
CA GLY A 447 -3.81 -15.44 20.36
C GLY A 447 -5.31 -15.71 20.32
#